data_93d848af24998aa4f52b1b6c03013bf2
#
_entry.id   93d848af24998aa4f52b1b6c03013bf2
#
_cell.length_a   1.000
_cell.length_b   1.000
_cell.length_c   1.000
_cell.angle_alpha   90.00
_cell.angle_beta   90.00
_cell.angle_gamma   90.00
#
_symmetry.space_group_name_H-M   'P 1'
#
loop_
_entity.id
_entity.type
_entity.pdbx_description
1 polymer ?
#
loop_
_entity_poly.entity_id
_entity_poly.type
_entity_poly.pdbx_seq_one_letter_code
_entity_poly.pdbx_strand_id
1 'polypeptide(L)'
;MNNKMNFRLILVIAFAFILCNCGSNKRDSLEVNITNGLINAKLYLPDADTGYYRGVRFDWSGLIASLDYAGHTYIDQWFDKYDPYVHESVLGPMQEFESIDFNSTAVGNPFLKVGVGILTRIDERNYSISKYYTPVDLGKWDVKTGKNFVEFTQILESQIGYSYVYTKTVTLTKGKPELKMTHSLKNTGKKTISTDVYNHNFFIIDNELAGPNIQTVFNFNPVGTGRGLGDIVEFQGNKLVYLQELTRGDVMIQSINGYGPTPDDYEFRLENLKTKTGIRVQCDRPLSRLRYWSRNTTYCPEPYIAVFAEPGKEFTWEYTYTFYTW
;
A
#
# COMPACT_ATOMS: atom_id res chain seq x y z
N MET A 1 68.31 27.83 59.59
CA MET A 1 67.84 28.21 58.29
C MET A 1 67.14 26.98 57.70
N ASN A 2 65.82 26.91 57.86
CA ASN A 2 65.00 25.78 57.36
C ASN A 2 63.94 26.33 56.39
N ASN A 3 64.12 26.05 55.14
CA ASN A 3 63.13 26.33 54.05
C ASN A 3 62.09 25.22 54.08
N LYS A 4 60.87 25.55 54.44
CA LYS A 4 59.68 24.68 54.24
C LYS A 4 59.07 25.01 52.90
N MET A 5 59.13 24.07 52.01
CA MET A 5 58.50 24.11 50.69
C MET A 5 57.05 23.57 50.81
N ASN A 6 56.05 24.46 50.61
CA ASN A 6 54.63 24.10 50.62
C ASN A 6 54.23 23.51 49.26
N PHE A 7 53.93 22.22 49.23
CA PHE A 7 53.27 21.56 48.07
C PHE A 7 51.79 21.86 48.15
N ARG A 8 51.27 22.65 47.17
CA ARG A 8 49.84 22.79 46.93
C ARG A 8 49.41 21.67 46.01
N LEU A 9 48.59 20.76 46.55
CA LEU A 9 47.91 19.69 45.79
C LEU A 9 46.78 20.32 44.98
N ILE A 10 46.90 20.37 43.67
CA ILE A 10 45.83 20.79 42.74
C ILE A 10 45.01 19.54 42.43
N LEU A 11 43.80 19.49 43.00
CA LEU A 11 42.80 18.46 42.69
C LEU A 11 42.12 18.80 41.35
N VAL A 12 42.45 18.09 40.26
CA VAL A 12 41.76 18.20 38.98
C VAL A 12 40.57 17.27 39.03
N ILE A 13 39.35 17.84 39.19
CA ILE A 13 38.09 17.10 39.07
C ILE A 13 37.78 16.98 37.57
N ALA A 14 38.02 15.79 37.03
CA ALA A 14 37.55 15.46 35.66
C ALA A 14 36.05 15.21 35.69
N PHE A 15 35.27 16.16 35.19
CA PHE A 15 33.84 15.97 34.92
C PHE A 15 33.71 15.09 33.66
N ALA A 16 33.45 13.81 33.84
CA ALA A 16 33.06 12.92 32.76
C ALA A 16 31.62 13.27 32.31
N PHE A 17 31.49 13.98 31.23
CA PHE A 17 30.20 14.14 30.51
C PHE A 17 29.82 12.77 29.94
N ILE A 18 28.94 12.06 30.63
CA ILE A 18 28.22 10.91 30.02
C ILE A 18 27.21 11.52 29.04
N LEU A 19 27.61 11.58 27.78
CA LEU A 19 26.64 11.79 26.68
C LEU A 19 25.75 10.57 26.65
N CYS A 20 24.57 10.68 27.26
CA CYS A 20 23.49 9.73 27.08
C CYS A 20 23.03 9.88 25.59
N ASN A 21 23.63 9.05 24.75
CA ASN A 21 23.18 8.93 23.35
C ASN A 21 21.81 8.24 23.39
N CYS A 22 20.74 9.05 23.47
CA CYS A 22 19.39 8.59 23.27
C CYS A 22 19.22 8.28 21.76
N GLY A 23 19.91 7.23 21.32
CA GLY A 23 19.67 6.64 20.03
C GLY A 23 18.23 6.12 20.03
N SER A 24 17.32 6.75 19.29
CA SER A 24 16.08 6.14 18.89
C SER A 24 16.46 4.82 18.22
N ASN A 25 16.18 3.69 18.86
CA ASN A 25 16.22 2.39 18.23
C ASN A 25 15.16 2.39 17.09
N LYS A 26 15.51 2.92 15.93
CA LYS A 26 14.91 2.53 14.68
C LYS A 26 15.21 1.03 14.56
N ARG A 27 14.28 0.16 14.95
CA ARG A 27 14.33 -1.23 14.52
C ARG A 27 14.25 -1.16 12.99
N ASP A 28 15.34 -1.53 12.32
CA ASP A 28 15.38 -1.56 10.88
C ASP A 28 14.33 -2.57 10.42
N SER A 29 13.29 -2.09 9.79
CA SER A 29 12.28 -2.95 9.15
C SER A 29 13.00 -3.82 8.12
N LEU A 30 12.61 -5.09 8.00
CA LEU A 30 13.13 -5.96 6.95
C LEU A 30 12.82 -5.34 5.58
N GLU A 31 13.85 -5.05 4.78
CA GLU A 31 13.71 -4.41 3.48
C GLU A 31 14.55 -5.09 2.39
N VAL A 32 14.14 -4.90 1.15
CA VAL A 32 14.86 -5.37 -0.03
C VAL A 32 14.83 -4.32 -1.13
N ASN A 33 15.95 -4.18 -1.85
CA ASN A 33 16.04 -3.33 -3.02
C ASN A 33 16.07 -4.21 -4.27
N ILE A 34 15.26 -3.85 -5.28
CA ILE A 34 15.24 -4.51 -6.59
C ILE A 34 15.48 -3.48 -7.69
N THR A 35 16.10 -3.93 -8.78
CA THR A 35 16.35 -3.09 -9.95
C THR A 35 16.39 -3.90 -11.24
N ASN A 36 15.90 -3.31 -12.33
CA ASN A 36 16.10 -3.82 -13.70
C ASN A 36 17.10 -2.98 -14.52
N GLY A 37 17.78 -2.02 -13.87
CA GLY A 37 18.71 -1.08 -14.49
C GLY A 37 18.06 0.21 -14.99
N LEU A 38 16.72 0.27 -15.08
CA LEU A 38 15.93 1.47 -15.41
C LEU A 38 15.18 1.99 -14.18
N ILE A 39 14.55 1.09 -13.45
CA ILE A 39 13.78 1.36 -12.24
C ILE A 39 14.58 0.86 -11.04
N ASN A 40 14.57 1.62 -9.96
CA ASN A 40 14.98 1.19 -8.62
C ASN A 40 13.76 1.24 -7.69
N ALA A 41 13.53 0.17 -6.96
CA ALA A 41 12.45 0.10 -5.99
C ALA A 41 12.93 -0.54 -4.69
N LYS A 42 12.46 0.02 -3.56
CA LYS A 42 12.63 -0.54 -2.22
C LYS A 42 11.30 -1.11 -1.77
N LEU A 43 11.32 -2.32 -1.20
CA LEU A 43 10.14 -2.96 -0.61
C LEU A 43 10.41 -3.31 0.84
N TYR A 44 9.36 -3.20 1.67
CA TYR A 44 9.36 -3.75 3.02
C TYR A 44 8.79 -5.18 3.00
N LEU A 45 9.38 -6.03 3.84
CA LEU A 45 9.00 -7.43 3.94
C LEU A 45 8.00 -7.65 5.09
N PRO A 46 7.05 -8.59 4.95
CA PRO A 46 6.09 -8.90 6.00
C PRO A 46 6.76 -9.60 7.18
N ASP A 47 6.47 -9.13 8.39
CA ASP A 47 6.86 -9.77 9.64
C ASP A 47 5.94 -9.29 10.77
N ALA A 48 5.44 -10.22 11.59
CA ALA A 48 4.45 -9.92 12.62
C ALA A 48 5.00 -9.09 13.78
N ASP A 49 6.32 -9.16 14.05
CA ASP A 49 6.96 -8.52 15.20
C ASP A 49 7.69 -7.24 14.83
N THR A 50 8.34 -7.23 13.66
CA THR A 50 9.27 -6.17 13.23
C THR A 50 8.91 -5.56 11.88
N GLY A 51 7.91 -6.12 11.14
CA GLY A 51 7.47 -5.63 9.85
C GLY A 51 7.07 -4.15 9.90
N TYR A 52 7.34 -3.44 8.80
CA TYR A 52 6.98 -2.03 8.66
C TYR A 52 5.48 -1.81 8.86
N TYR A 53 4.61 -2.61 8.22
CA TYR A 53 3.16 -2.56 8.40
C TYR A 53 2.67 -3.82 9.12
N ARG A 54 1.95 -3.62 10.22
CA ARG A 54 1.34 -4.65 11.06
C ARG A 54 -0.14 -4.38 11.32
N GLY A 55 -0.72 -3.46 10.54
CA GLY A 55 -2.14 -3.20 10.55
C GLY A 55 -2.95 -4.35 9.93
N VAL A 56 -4.27 -4.27 10.04
CA VAL A 56 -5.18 -5.33 9.58
C VAL A 56 -6.08 -4.91 8.41
N ARG A 57 -5.80 -3.75 7.82
CA ARG A 57 -6.53 -3.26 6.65
C ARG A 57 -5.97 -3.86 5.37
N PHE A 58 -4.68 -3.67 5.11
CA PHE A 58 -4.02 -4.02 3.86
C PHE A 58 -3.31 -5.37 3.93
N ASP A 59 -3.18 -6.02 2.78
CA ASP A 59 -2.29 -7.13 2.53
C ASP A 59 -0.85 -6.76 2.93
N TRP A 60 -0.17 -7.62 3.66
CA TRP A 60 1.17 -7.38 4.16
C TRP A 60 2.27 -7.51 3.10
N SER A 61 1.95 -8.12 1.97
CA SER A 61 2.91 -8.33 0.88
C SER A 61 3.02 -7.14 -0.06
N GLY A 62 4.20 -6.93 -0.65
CA GLY A 62 4.43 -6.01 -1.75
C GLY A 62 4.35 -4.53 -1.37
N LEU A 63 4.60 -4.16 -0.11
CA LEU A 63 4.68 -2.76 0.30
C LEU A 63 5.92 -2.12 -0.32
N ILE A 64 5.70 -1.24 -1.31
CA ILE A 64 6.76 -0.52 -2.03
C ILE A 64 7.04 0.78 -1.30
N ALA A 65 8.21 0.88 -0.67
CA ALA A 65 8.63 2.03 0.13
C ALA A 65 9.04 3.23 -0.73
N SER A 66 9.70 2.95 -1.87
CA SER A 66 10.06 3.97 -2.86
C SER A 66 10.18 3.35 -4.24
N LEU A 67 9.95 4.15 -5.28
CA LEU A 67 10.19 3.77 -6.66
C LEU A 67 10.62 4.98 -7.48
N ASP A 68 11.79 4.85 -8.13
CA ASP A 68 12.39 5.89 -8.98
C ASP A 68 12.61 5.37 -10.39
N TYR A 69 12.32 6.23 -11.39
CA TYR A 69 12.60 6.01 -12.81
C TYR A 69 12.98 7.33 -13.50
N ALA A 70 14.02 7.32 -14.32
CA ALA A 70 14.48 8.44 -15.16
C ALA A 70 14.73 9.76 -14.38
N GLY A 71 15.15 9.67 -13.11
CA GLY A 71 15.39 10.84 -12.24
C GLY A 71 14.14 11.41 -11.57
N HIS A 72 13.01 10.72 -11.68
CA HIS A 72 11.73 11.07 -11.07
C HIS A 72 11.34 10.05 -10.03
N THR A 73 10.68 10.50 -8.96
CA THR A 73 10.12 9.68 -7.89
C THR A 73 8.62 9.49 -8.11
N TYR A 74 8.13 8.25 -8.05
CA TYR A 74 6.72 7.90 -8.26
C TYR A 74 6.03 7.39 -7.00
N ILE A 75 6.80 6.86 -6.07
CA ILE A 75 6.31 6.33 -4.78
C ILE A 75 7.27 6.80 -3.70
N ASP A 76 6.71 7.42 -2.66
CA ASP A 76 7.42 7.88 -1.46
C ASP A 76 6.43 8.00 -0.30
N GLN A 77 6.89 8.46 0.88
CA GLN A 77 6.05 8.64 2.06
C GLN A 77 5.14 9.87 1.91
N TRP A 78 3.83 9.66 2.01
CA TRP A 78 2.78 10.68 1.85
C TRP A 78 2.23 11.21 3.19
N PHE A 79 2.58 10.58 4.32
CA PHE A 79 2.09 10.91 5.66
C PHE A 79 3.21 11.39 6.59
N ASP A 80 2.87 12.20 7.60
CA ASP A 80 3.84 12.81 8.51
C ASP A 80 4.25 11.87 9.66
N LYS A 81 3.30 11.08 10.17
CA LYS A 81 3.50 10.22 11.35
C LYS A 81 3.37 8.77 10.98
N TYR A 82 4.39 8.01 11.27
CA TYR A 82 4.41 6.58 11.10
C TYR A 82 4.03 5.85 12.39
N ASP A 83 3.11 4.89 12.25
CA ASP A 83 2.79 3.89 13.27
C ASP A 83 2.45 2.58 12.53
N PRO A 84 3.11 1.45 12.85
CA PRO A 84 2.93 0.19 12.12
C PRO A 84 1.50 -0.39 12.21
N TYR A 85 0.70 0.05 13.17
CA TYR A 85 -0.68 -0.41 13.36
C TYR A 85 -1.73 0.56 12.81
N VAL A 86 -1.33 1.76 12.41
CA VAL A 86 -2.25 2.70 11.77
C VAL A 86 -2.58 2.24 10.36
N HIS A 87 -3.86 2.15 10.06
CA HIS A 87 -4.39 1.60 8.80
C HIS A 87 -3.94 2.33 7.52
N GLU A 88 -3.44 3.55 7.64
CA GLU A 88 -2.93 4.37 6.52
C GLU A 88 -1.41 4.58 6.56
N SER A 89 -0.67 3.98 7.49
CA SER A 89 0.81 4.05 7.50
C SER A 89 1.43 3.07 6.49
N VAL A 90 1.04 3.19 5.23
CA VAL A 90 1.45 2.35 4.10
C VAL A 90 1.87 3.20 2.91
N LEU A 91 2.61 2.61 1.98
CA LEU A 91 3.24 3.26 0.84
C LEU A 91 2.97 2.49 -0.44
N GLY A 92 2.91 3.21 -1.56
CA GLY A 92 2.72 2.63 -2.88
C GLY A 92 1.35 1.99 -3.10
N PRO A 93 1.17 1.21 -4.17
CA PRO A 93 -0.06 0.47 -4.39
C PRO A 93 -0.19 -0.70 -3.41
N MET A 94 -1.12 -0.55 -2.46
CA MET A 94 -1.41 -1.58 -1.46
C MET A 94 -2.75 -2.24 -1.75
N GLN A 95 -2.79 -3.57 -1.71
CA GLN A 95 -4.03 -4.32 -1.89
C GLN A 95 -4.82 -4.35 -0.58
N GLU A 96 -6.11 -4.06 -0.67
CA GLU A 96 -7.06 -4.36 0.38
C GLU A 96 -8.12 -5.33 -0.15
N PHE A 97 -8.16 -6.53 0.43
CA PHE A 97 -9.28 -7.46 0.23
C PHE A 97 -10.43 -7.08 1.16
N GLU A 98 -11.65 -7.10 0.70
CA GLU A 98 -12.81 -6.96 1.60
C GLU A 98 -12.88 -8.15 2.58
N SER A 99 -13.37 -7.89 3.79
CA SER A 99 -13.49 -8.94 4.81
C SER A 99 -14.56 -9.97 4.43
N ILE A 100 -14.25 -11.25 4.63
CA ILE A 100 -15.16 -12.36 4.32
C ILE A 100 -15.83 -12.82 5.63
N ASP A 101 -17.15 -13.01 5.61
CA ASP A 101 -18.00 -13.44 6.74
C ASP A 101 -18.11 -12.44 7.90
N PHE A 102 -17.54 -11.22 7.84
CA PHE A 102 -17.61 -10.28 8.95
C PHE A 102 -19.07 -10.02 9.42
N ASN A 103 -19.97 -9.74 8.47
CA ASN A 103 -21.35 -9.36 8.80
C ASN A 103 -22.20 -10.53 9.36
N SER A 104 -21.87 -11.77 8.98
CA SER A 104 -22.53 -12.98 9.45
C SER A 104 -21.89 -13.60 10.70
N THR A 105 -20.72 -13.10 11.10
CA THR A 105 -19.97 -13.59 12.25
C THR A 105 -20.44 -12.91 13.53
N ALA A 106 -20.72 -13.67 14.60
CA ALA A 106 -21.05 -13.10 15.93
C ALA A 106 -19.80 -12.46 16.57
N VAL A 107 -20.03 -11.49 17.47
CA VAL A 107 -18.97 -10.86 18.27
C VAL A 107 -18.19 -11.95 19.04
N GLY A 108 -16.89 -11.82 19.07
CA GLY A 108 -15.96 -12.80 19.65
C GLY A 108 -15.55 -13.93 18.68
N ASN A 109 -16.24 -14.09 17.55
CA ASN A 109 -15.93 -15.12 16.56
C ASN A 109 -15.00 -14.61 15.43
N PRO A 110 -14.30 -15.55 14.76
CA PRO A 110 -13.33 -15.22 13.73
C PRO A 110 -13.97 -14.97 12.35
N PHE A 111 -13.33 -14.10 11.57
CA PHE A 111 -13.60 -13.85 10.14
C PHE A 111 -12.29 -13.81 9.35
N LEU A 112 -12.39 -13.92 8.03
CA LEU A 112 -11.23 -13.93 7.14
C LEU A 112 -10.95 -12.55 6.52
N LYS A 113 -9.66 -12.17 6.45
CA LYS A 113 -9.13 -11.11 5.60
C LYS A 113 -7.91 -11.63 4.85
N VAL A 114 -8.04 -11.89 3.55
CA VAL A 114 -6.94 -12.39 2.70
C VAL A 114 -5.77 -11.42 2.72
N GLY A 115 -4.53 -11.92 2.71
CA GLY A 115 -3.32 -11.12 2.81
C GLY A 115 -2.99 -10.61 4.22
N VAL A 116 -3.92 -10.78 5.18
CA VAL A 116 -3.72 -10.51 6.61
C VAL A 116 -3.84 -11.80 7.41
N GLY A 117 -5.02 -12.44 7.44
CA GLY A 117 -5.24 -13.67 8.18
C GLY A 117 -6.65 -13.79 8.75
N ILE A 118 -6.77 -14.56 9.82
CA ILE A 118 -8.00 -14.70 10.62
C ILE A 118 -8.00 -13.66 11.71
N LEU A 119 -9.09 -12.88 11.77
CA LEU A 119 -9.28 -11.78 12.70
C LEU A 119 -10.54 -12.00 13.54
N THR A 120 -10.62 -11.44 14.76
CA THR A 120 -11.79 -11.52 15.63
C THR A 120 -12.71 -10.33 15.41
N ARG A 121 -14.04 -10.56 15.25
CA ARG A 121 -15.03 -9.51 15.33
C ARG A 121 -15.19 -9.06 16.80
N ILE A 122 -14.83 -7.82 17.09
CA ILE A 122 -14.66 -7.34 18.47
C ILE A 122 -15.90 -6.64 19.05
N ASP A 123 -16.86 -6.24 18.21
CA ASP A 123 -18.11 -5.58 18.63
C ASP A 123 -19.23 -5.69 17.58
N GLU A 124 -20.43 -5.18 17.90
CA GLU A 124 -21.62 -5.22 17.05
C GLU A 124 -21.63 -4.18 15.92
N ARG A 125 -20.67 -3.25 15.89
CA ARG A 125 -20.63 -2.22 14.84
C ARG A 125 -20.27 -2.82 13.49
N ASN A 126 -20.61 -2.11 12.43
CA ASN A 126 -20.19 -2.45 11.08
C ASN A 126 -18.65 -2.50 10.96
N TYR A 127 -18.16 -3.24 9.99
CA TYR A 127 -16.75 -3.27 9.66
C TYR A 127 -16.23 -1.84 9.42
N SER A 128 -15.07 -1.54 9.99
CA SER A 128 -14.39 -0.25 9.79
C SER A 128 -12.94 -0.48 9.47
N ILE A 129 -12.48 0.11 8.37
CA ILE A 129 -11.08 0.05 7.92
C ILE A 129 -10.08 0.66 8.92
N SER A 130 -10.54 1.62 9.74
CA SER A 130 -9.72 2.29 10.75
C SER A 130 -9.63 1.55 12.09
N LYS A 131 -10.37 0.44 12.23
CA LYS A 131 -10.38 -0.34 13.46
C LYS A 131 -9.33 -1.46 13.39
N TYR A 132 -8.59 -1.64 14.46
CA TYR A 132 -7.71 -2.78 14.64
C TYR A 132 -8.52 -3.98 15.18
N TYR A 133 -8.62 -5.03 14.39
CA TYR A 133 -9.22 -6.30 14.76
C TYR A 133 -8.14 -7.25 15.24
N THR A 134 -8.36 -7.91 16.39
CA THR A 134 -7.35 -8.79 16.99
C THR A 134 -7.06 -9.99 16.08
N PRO A 135 -5.81 -10.19 15.65
CA PRO A 135 -5.43 -11.36 14.88
C PRO A 135 -5.55 -12.64 15.71
N VAL A 136 -6.07 -13.70 15.10
CA VAL A 136 -6.12 -15.07 15.63
C VAL A 136 -5.04 -15.93 14.97
N ASP A 137 -4.90 -15.78 13.64
CA ASP A 137 -3.91 -16.50 12.84
C ASP A 137 -3.53 -15.62 11.64
N LEU A 138 -2.26 -15.28 11.54
CA LEU A 138 -1.69 -14.47 10.45
C LEU A 138 -1.14 -15.32 9.31
N GLY A 139 -1.28 -16.66 9.40
CA GLY A 139 -0.65 -17.58 8.47
C GLY A 139 0.87 -17.58 8.56
N LYS A 140 1.49 -18.23 7.60
CA LYS A 140 2.95 -18.29 7.47
C LYS A 140 3.37 -17.59 6.21
N TRP A 141 4.33 -16.67 6.33
CA TRP A 141 4.92 -15.96 5.20
C TRP A 141 6.25 -16.60 4.80
N ASP A 142 6.44 -16.78 3.50
CA ASP A 142 7.71 -17.09 2.84
C ASP A 142 8.01 -15.98 1.83
N VAL A 143 9.28 -15.57 1.72
CA VAL A 143 9.71 -14.51 0.82
C VAL A 143 10.93 -14.97 0.03
N LYS A 144 10.82 -14.89 -1.31
CA LYS A 144 11.94 -15.11 -2.23
C LYS A 144 12.31 -13.83 -2.92
N THR A 145 13.60 -13.52 -2.95
CA THR A 145 14.11 -12.29 -3.54
C THR A 145 15.05 -12.58 -4.70
N GLY A 146 14.99 -11.74 -5.72
CA GLY A 146 15.93 -11.73 -6.83
C GLY A 146 16.38 -10.30 -7.15
N LYS A 147 17.23 -10.14 -8.15
CA LYS A 147 17.74 -8.82 -8.54
C LYS A 147 16.62 -7.85 -8.93
N ASN A 148 15.56 -8.35 -9.58
CA ASN A 148 14.47 -7.55 -10.14
C ASN A 148 13.07 -8.02 -9.71
N PHE A 149 12.98 -8.89 -8.70
CA PHE A 149 11.69 -9.36 -8.19
C PHE A 149 11.72 -9.68 -6.70
N VAL A 150 10.53 -9.69 -6.11
CA VAL A 150 10.24 -10.24 -4.78
C VAL A 150 8.95 -11.05 -4.89
N GLU A 151 8.99 -12.31 -4.47
CA GLU A 151 7.84 -13.20 -4.38
C GLU A 151 7.48 -13.39 -2.91
N PHE A 152 6.23 -13.16 -2.57
CA PHE A 152 5.66 -13.35 -1.24
C PHE A 152 4.65 -14.48 -1.29
N THR A 153 4.71 -15.41 -0.36
CA THR A 153 3.73 -16.49 -0.23
C THR A 153 3.18 -16.50 1.18
N GLN A 154 1.85 -16.37 1.32
CA GLN A 154 1.14 -16.59 2.58
C GLN A 154 0.42 -17.93 2.52
N ILE A 155 0.68 -18.80 3.49
CA ILE A 155 -0.04 -20.07 3.70
C ILE A 155 -0.89 -19.90 4.94
N LEU A 156 -2.21 -19.98 4.79
CA LEU A 156 -3.18 -19.97 5.88
C LEU A 156 -3.93 -21.29 5.93
N GLU A 157 -3.89 -21.95 7.08
CA GLU A 157 -4.65 -23.15 7.39
C GLU A 157 -5.53 -22.89 8.61
N SER A 158 -6.85 -22.85 8.45
CA SER A 158 -7.73 -22.48 9.54
C SER A 158 -8.86 -23.47 9.81
N GLN A 159 -9.40 -23.44 11.04
CA GLN A 159 -10.52 -24.30 11.47
C GLN A 159 -11.88 -23.73 11.08
N ILE A 160 -11.95 -22.48 10.58
CA ILE A 160 -13.23 -21.84 10.19
C ILE A 160 -13.70 -22.19 8.78
N GLY A 161 -12.97 -23.12 8.12
CA GLY A 161 -13.27 -23.62 6.79
C GLY A 161 -12.61 -22.84 5.63
N TYR A 162 -11.94 -21.74 5.91
CA TYR A 162 -11.11 -21.00 4.96
C TYR A 162 -9.65 -21.40 5.13
N SER A 163 -9.01 -21.83 4.05
CA SER A 163 -7.57 -22.07 3.96
C SER A 163 -7.12 -21.71 2.56
N TYR A 164 -5.92 -21.16 2.40
CA TYR A 164 -5.41 -20.77 1.10
C TYR A 164 -3.88 -20.73 1.04
N VAL A 165 -3.38 -20.78 -0.18
CA VAL A 165 -2.04 -20.33 -0.54
C VAL A 165 -2.20 -19.09 -1.42
N TYR A 166 -1.73 -17.95 -0.93
CA TYR A 166 -1.73 -16.69 -1.65
C TYR A 166 -0.30 -16.32 -2.03
N THR A 167 -0.03 -16.18 -3.32
CA THR A 167 1.27 -15.77 -3.83
C THR A 167 1.13 -14.43 -4.56
N LYS A 168 2.03 -13.50 -4.25
CA LYS A 168 2.18 -12.21 -4.93
C LYS A 168 3.62 -12.01 -5.33
N THR A 169 3.85 -11.72 -6.60
CA THR A 169 5.19 -11.42 -7.10
C THR A 169 5.24 -10.00 -7.66
N VAL A 170 6.12 -9.19 -7.11
CA VAL A 170 6.46 -7.86 -7.63
C VAL A 170 7.70 -8.00 -8.49
N THR A 171 7.59 -7.68 -9.78
CA THR A 171 8.68 -7.85 -10.76
C THR A 171 8.92 -6.55 -11.54
N LEU A 172 10.17 -6.12 -11.64
CA LEU A 172 10.59 -5.08 -12.58
C LEU A 172 10.97 -5.73 -13.93
N THR A 173 10.21 -5.43 -14.98
CA THR A 173 10.38 -6.05 -16.30
C THR A 173 11.71 -5.64 -16.94
N LYS A 174 12.51 -6.63 -17.32
CA LYS A 174 13.84 -6.38 -17.93
C LYS A 174 13.73 -5.51 -19.18
N GLY A 175 14.48 -4.41 -19.22
CA GLY A 175 14.57 -3.50 -20.37
C GLY A 175 13.34 -2.64 -20.61
N LYS A 176 12.38 -2.61 -19.66
CA LYS A 176 11.17 -1.77 -19.73
C LYS A 176 10.99 -0.95 -18.45
N PRO A 177 10.43 0.26 -18.54
CA PRO A 177 10.05 1.06 -17.37
C PRO A 177 8.72 0.54 -16.79
N GLU A 178 8.70 -0.72 -16.36
CA GLU A 178 7.48 -1.45 -16.03
C GLU A 178 7.67 -2.28 -14.77
N LEU A 179 6.68 -2.18 -13.88
CA LEU A 179 6.52 -3.02 -12.70
C LEU A 179 5.25 -3.86 -12.88
N LYS A 180 5.35 -5.16 -12.67
CA LYS A 180 4.24 -6.09 -12.65
C LYS A 180 4.00 -6.62 -11.26
N MET A 181 2.73 -6.75 -10.88
CA MET A 181 2.28 -7.48 -9.70
C MET A 181 1.41 -8.64 -10.15
N THR A 182 1.96 -9.84 -10.11
CA THR A 182 1.20 -11.06 -10.42
C THR A 182 0.71 -11.70 -9.13
N HIS A 183 -0.51 -12.22 -9.14
CA HIS A 183 -1.17 -12.78 -8.00
C HIS A 183 -1.76 -14.16 -8.31
N SER A 184 -1.70 -15.05 -7.33
CA SER A 184 -2.38 -16.32 -7.33
C SER A 184 -2.99 -16.58 -5.96
N LEU A 185 -4.29 -16.87 -5.91
CA LEU A 185 -5.02 -17.25 -4.70
C LEU A 185 -5.59 -18.66 -4.92
N LYS A 186 -4.91 -19.67 -4.37
CA LYS A 186 -5.37 -21.06 -4.39
C LYS A 186 -6.17 -21.34 -3.11
N ASN A 187 -7.45 -21.64 -3.27
CA ASN A 187 -8.30 -22.05 -2.16
C ASN A 187 -8.02 -23.51 -1.78
N THR A 188 -7.43 -23.74 -0.63
CA THR A 188 -7.16 -25.06 -0.06
C THR A 188 -8.15 -25.46 1.03
N GLY A 189 -9.12 -24.58 1.31
CA GLY A 189 -10.16 -24.76 2.32
C GLY A 189 -11.40 -25.50 1.81
N LYS A 190 -12.46 -25.44 2.61
CA LYS A 190 -13.76 -26.06 2.34
C LYS A 190 -14.83 -25.05 1.93
N LYS A 191 -14.64 -23.77 2.19
CA LYS A 191 -15.56 -22.68 1.84
C LYS A 191 -15.01 -21.94 0.62
N THR A 192 -15.90 -21.46 -0.25
CA THR A 192 -15.55 -20.59 -1.37
C THR A 192 -15.00 -19.27 -0.85
N ILE A 193 -13.88 -18.83 -1.40
CA ILE A 193 -13.33 -17.48 -1.20
C ILE A 193 -13.95 -16.57 -2.27
N SER A 194 -14.81 -15.65 -1.83
CA SER A 194 -15.46 -14.65 -2.69
C SER A 194 -15.31 -13.29 -2.04
N THR A 195 -14.59 -12.37 -2.68
CA THR A 195 -14.28 -11.04 -2.15
C THR A 195 -13.93 -10.11 -3.28
N ASP A 196 -14.03 -8.81 -3.06
CA ASP A 196 -13.39 -7.81 -3.92
C ASP A 196 -12.00 -7.47 -3.36
N VAL A 197 -11.08 -7.14 -4.26
CA VAL A 197 -9.77 -6.58 -3.94
C VAL A 197 -9.53 -5.32 -4.76
N TYR A 198 -8.92 -4.31 -4.15
CA TYR A 198 -8.50 -3.12 -4.86
C TYR A 198 -7.06 -2.72 -4.52
N ASN A 199 -6.44 -1.98 -5.43
CA ASN A 199 -5.20 -1.29 -5.16
C ASN A 199 -5.53 0.12 -4.64
N HIS A 200 -5.17 0.39 -3.38
CA HIS A 200 -5.08 1.76 -2.89
C HIS A 200 -3.76 2.36 -3.37
N ASN A 201 -3.84 3.13 -4.44
CA ASN A 201 -2.66 3.65 -5.13
C ASN A 201 -2.20 4.96 -4.46
N PHE A 202 -1.38 4.86 -3.41
CA PHE A 202 -0.80 6.04 -2.73
C PHE A 202 0.35 6.63 -3.54
N PHE A 203 0.05 7.22 -4.70
CA PHE A 203 1.07 7.84 -5.53
C PHE A 203 1.44 9.24 -5.07
N ILE A 204 2.73 9.53 -5.22
CA ILE A 204 3.33 10.86 -5.07
C ILE A 204 4.31 11.03 -6.22
N ILE A 205 3.98 11.82 -7.25
CA ILE A 205 4.88 12.01 -8.37
C ILE A 205 5.68 13.30 -8.15
N ASP A 206 7.00 13.16 -7.91
CA ASP A 206 7.95 14.27 -7.68
C ASP A 206 7.55 15.21 -6.54
N ASN A 207 6.89 14.68 -5.50
CA ASN A 207 6.37 15.46 -4.37
C ASN A 207 5.41 16.59 -4.78
N GLU A 208 4.80 16.50 -5.97
CA GLU A 208 3.78 17.47 -6.38
C GLU A 208 2.53 17.28 -5.54
N LEU A 209 1.98 18.37 -5.06
CA LEU A 209 0.75 18.33 -4.27
C LEU A 209 -0.46 18.05 -5.16
N ALA A 210 -1.51 17.47 -4.57
CA ALA A 210 -2.80 17.29 -5.23
C ALA A 210 -3.39 18.64 -5.63
N GLY A 211 -3.36 18.94 -6.91
CA GLY A 211 -3.72 20.25 -7.46
C GLY A 211 -3.69 20.26 -9.00
N PRO A 212 -3.81 21.42 -9.63
CA PRO A 212 -3.99 21.56 -11.08
C PRO A 212 -2.89 20.94 -11.96
N ASN A 213 -1.73 20.62 -11.38
CA ASN A 213 -0.65 19.92 -12.08
C ASN A 213 -0.85 18.41 -12.14
N ILE A 214 -1.83 17.85 -11.42
CA ILE A 214 -2.11 16.41 -11.37
C ILE A 214 -3.43 16.13 -12.10
N GLN A 215 -3.42 15.13 -12.97
CA GLN A 215 -4.63 14.63 -13.60
C GLN A 215 -4.65 13.10 -13.63
N THR A 216 -5.86 12.53 -13.59
CA THR A 216 -6.10 11.11 -13.86
C THR A 216 -6.88 10.98 -15.16
N VAL A 217 -6.39 10.17 -16.10
CA VAL A 217 -7.00 9.95 -17.42
C VAL A 217 -7.49 8.51 -17.48
N PHE A 218 -8.77 8.31 -17.79
CA PHE A 218 -9.40 6.99 -17.92
C PHE A 218 -9.58 6.60 -19.39
N ASN A 219 -9.79 5.31 -19.66
CA ASN A 219 -10.13 4.83 -21.00
C ASN A 219 -11.63 4.99 -21.35
N PHE A 220 -12.40 5.59 -20.46
CA PHE A 220 -13.83 5.86 -20.61
C PHE A 220 -14.15 7.28 -20.10
N ASN A 221 -15.36 7.77 -20.34
CA ASN A 221 -15.84 9.03 -19.79
C ASN A 221 -16.45 8.78 -18.40
N PRO A 222 -15.75 9.16 -17.30
CA PRO A 222 -16.22 8.90 -15.96
C PRO A 222 -17.40 9.80 -15.59
N VAL A 223 -18.34 9.24 -14.84
CA VAL A 223 -19.40 9.96 -14.14
C VAL A 223 -19.43 9.46 -12.70
N GLY A 224 -19.77 10.32 -11.76
CA GLY A 224 -19.75 9.90 -10.36
C GLY A 224 -20.29 10.96 -9.41
N THR A 225 -20.26 10.61 -8.12
CA THR A 225 -20.65 11.49 -7.02
C THR A 225 -19.71 11.32 -5.85
N GLY A 226 -19.47 12.38 -5.10
CA GLY A 226 -18.62 12.31 -3.93
C GLY A 226 -18.23 13.68 -3.41
N ARG A 227 -17.53 13.67 -2.27
CA ARG A 227 -17.00 14.88 -1.64
C ARG A 227 -15.87 15.46 -2.49
N GLY A 228 -15.91 16.76 -2.70
CA GLY A 228 -14.92 17.53 -3.46
C GLY A 228 -15.17 17.54 -4.97
N LEU A 229 -16.13 16.76 -5.50
CA LEU A 229 -16.50 16.79 -6.91
C LEU A 229 -17.34 18.03 -7.21
N GLY A 230 -16.93 18.79 -8.25
CA GLY A 230 -17.52 20.08 -8.62
C GLY A 230 -17.01 21.29 -7.83
N ASP A 231 -16.14 21.06 -6.83
CA ASP A 231 -15.53 22.10 -5.99
C ASP A 231 -13.99 22.03 -6.02
N ILE A 232 -13.41 20.87 -5.73
CA ILE A 232 -11.96 20.67 -5.71
C ILE A 232 -11.49 19.94 -6.96
N VAL A 233 -12.28 18.97 -7.43
CA VAL A 233 -12.02 18.19 -8.64
C VAL A 233 -13.26 18.18 -9.53
N GLU A 234 -13.07 17.96 -10.84
CA GLU A 234 -14.18 17.72 -11.76
C GLU A 234 -13.81 16.70 -12.84
N PHE A 235 -14.82 16.13 -13.50
CA PHE A 235 -14.63 15.33 -14.69
C PHE A 235 -14.68 16.22 -15.95
N GLN A 236 -13.60 16.19 -16.74
CA GLN A 236 -13.48 16.87 -18.03
C GLN A 236 -13.22 15.83 -19.13
N GLY A 237 -14.28 15.44 -19.86
CA GLY A 237 -14.19 14.32 -20.81
C GLY A 237 -13.81 13.03 -20.07
N ASN A 238 -12.72 12.39 -20.48
CA ASN A 238 -12.22 11.18 -19.84
C ASN A 238 -11.21 11.44 -18.70
N LYS A 239 -11.16 12.65 -18.16
CA LYS A 239 -10.19 13.04 -17.13
C LYS A 239 -10.86 13.43 -15.82
N LEU A 240 -10.18 13.15 -14.71
CA LEU A 240 -10.38 13.80 -13.43
C LEU A 240 -9.26 14.84 -13.27
N VAL A 241 -9.63 16.10 -13.10
CA VAL A 241 -8.71 17.22 -12.94
C VAL A 241 -8.98 17.96 -11.64
N TYR A 242 -7.94 18.57 -11.05
CA TYR A 242 -8.09 19.44 -9.91
C TYR A 242 -8.36 20.88 -10.37
N LEU A 243 -9.38 21.51 -9.81
CA LEU A 243 -9.74 22.92 -10.02
C LEU A 243 -8.87 23.85 -9.17
N GLN A 244 -8.40 23.33 -8.05
CA GLN A 244 -7.56 24.03 -7.08
C GLN A 244 -6.66 23.04 -6.32
N GLU A 245 -5.67 23.56 -5.60
CA GLU A 245 -4.83 22.76 -4.72
C GLU A 245 -5.64 22.27 -3.51
N LEU A 246 -5.52 20.99 -3.18
CA LEU A 246 -6.15 20.37 -2.03
C LEU A 246 -5.35 20.68 -0.75
N THR A 247 -5.62 21.81 -0.13
CA THR A 247 -4.88 22.28 1.06
C THR A 247 -5.37 21.69 2.37
N ARG A 248 -6.65 21.27 2.44
CA ARG A 248 -7.27 20.68 3.63
C ARG A 248 -8.31 19.64 3.28
N GLY A 249 -8.49 18.67 4.20
CA GLY A 249 -9.49 17.61 4.04
C GLY A 249 -9.05 16.56 3.02
N ASP A 250 -10.01 15.99 2.34
CA ASP A 250 -9.82 14.99 1.31
C ASP A 250 -10.89 15.11 0.21
N VAL A 251 -10.56 14.57 -0.95
CA VAL A 251 -11.52 14.23 -2.02
C VAL A 251 -11.88 12.76 -1.85
N MET A 252 -13.16 12.43 -1.91
CA MET A 252 -13.65 11.05 -1.85
C MET A 252 -14.80 10.88 -2.82
N ILE A 253 -14.53 10.32 -3.99
CA ILE A 253 -15.54 9.93 -4.97
C ILE A 253 -15.84 8.45 -4.74
N GLN A 254 -17.00 8.18 -4.12
CA GLN A 254 -17.37 6.85 -3.66
C GLN A 254 -17.81 5.91 -4.78
N SER A 255 -18.23 6.46 -5.92
CA SER A 255 -18.67 5.70 -7.07
C SER A 255 -18.32 6.45 -8.33
N ILE A 256 -17.45 5.86 -9.13
CA ILE A 256 -17.14 6.29 -10.49
C ILE A 256 -17.68 5.22 -11.43
N ASN A 257 -18.51 5.63 -12.40
CA ASN A 257 -19.15 4.79 -13.39
C ASN A 257 -18.79 5.28 -14.80
N GLY A 258 -19.27 4.59 -15.84
CA GLY A 258 -19.00 4.90 -17.23
C GLY A 258 -18.07 3.89 -17.90
N TYR A 259 -17.46 2.99 -17.10
CA TYR A 259 -16.67 1.87 -17.60
C TYR A 259 -17.56 0.72 -18.07
N GLY A 260 -17.04 -0.05 -19.02
CA GLY A 260 -17.66 -1.29 -19.52
C GLY A 260 -17.17 -2.54 -18.79
N PRO A 261 -17.54 -3.73 -19.29
CA PRO A 261 -17.26 -5.00 -18.60
C PRO A 261 -15.92 -5.65 -19.01
N THR A 262 -15.01 -4.92 -19.64
CA THR A 262 -13.76 -5.49 -20.17
C THR A 262 -12.54 -5.03 -19.35
N PRO A 263 -11.42 -5.78 -19.37
CA PRO A 263 -10.17 -5.36 -18.75
C PRO A 263 -9.62 -4.04 -19.29
N ASP A 264 -9.94 -3.65 -20.51
CA ASP A 264 -9.48 -2.40 -21.14
C ASP A 264 -9.98 -1.16 -20.37
N ASP A 265 -11.14 -1.26 -19.71
CA ASP A 265 -11.72 -0.19 -18.91
C ASP A 265 -11.04 -0.04 -17.55
N TYR A 266 -10.24 -1.01 -17.12
CA TYR A 266 -9.43 -0.87 -15.90
C TYR A 266 -8.31 0.15 -16.09
N GLU A 267 -7.86 0.41 -17.31
CA GLU A 267 -6.73 1.29 -17.57
C GLU A 267 -7.00 2.72 -17.13
N PHE A 268 -6.07 3.29 -16.38
CA PHE A 268 -5.97 4.72 -16.13
C PHE A 268 -4.50 5.18 -16.21
N ARG A 269 -4.32 6.48 -16.43
CA ARG A 269 -3.02 7.15 -16.33
C ARG A 269 -3.12 8.25 -15.28
N LEU A 270 -2.11 8.33 -14.44
CA LEU A 270 -1.91 9.41 -13.49
C LEU A 270 -0.72 10.23 -13.95
N GLU A 271 -0.89 11.52 -14.13
CA GLU A 271 0.07 12.39 -14.80
C GLU A 271 0.37 13.63 -13.96
N ASN A 272 1.66 13.95 -13.81
CA ASN A 272 2.15 15.23 -13.33
C ASN A 272 2.54 16.10 -14.52
N LEU A 273 1.72 17.09 -14.82
CA LEU A 273 1.86 17.99 -15.97
C LEU A 273 3.06 18.94 -15.84
N LYS A 274 3.48 19.23 -14.61
CA LYS A 274 4.60 20.14 -14.32
C LYS A 274 5.93 19.48 -14.64
N THR A 275 6.11 18.23 -14.24
CA THR A 275 7.36 17.48 -14.47
C THR A 275 7.31 16.62 -15.74
N LYS A 276 6.14 16.53 -16.38
CA LYS A 276 5.89 15.71 -17.58
C LYS A 276 6.20 14.24 -17.33
N THR A 277 5.65 13.72 -16.24
CA THR A 277 5.84 12.34 -15.80
C THR A 277 4.49 11.67 -15.57
N GLY A 278 4.41 10.38 -15.76
CA GLY A 278 3.16 9.66 -15.57
C GLY A 278 3.34 8.17 -15.27
N ILE A 279 2.26 7.60 -14.75
CA ILE A 279 2.09 6.18 -14.50
C ILE A 279 0.86 5.72 -15.25
N ARG A 280 0.99 4.70 -16.09
CA ARG A 280 -0.12 3.97 -16.67
C ARG A 280 -0.35 2.69 -15.87
N VAL A 281 -1.58 2.46 -15.42
CA VAL A 281 -1.96 1.28 -14.64
C VAL A 281 -3.00 0.47 -15.40
N GLN A 282 -2.77 -0.84 -15.48
CA GLN A 282 -3.63 -1.79 -16.17
C GLN A 282 -3.84 -3.03 -15.31
N CYS A 283 -4.94 -3.77 -15.54
CA CYS A 283 -5.21 -5.08 -14.98
C CYS A 283 -5.73 -6.02 -16.08
N ASP A 284 -5.46 -7.32 -15.95
CA ASP A 284 -6.01 -8.36 -16.83
C ASP A 284 -7.45 -8.77 -16.47
N ARG A 285 -8.06 -8.08 -15.47
CA ARG A 285 -9.44 -8.30 -15.01
C ARG A 285 -10.27 -7.03 -15.18
N PRO A 286 -11.58 -7.17 -15.45
CA PRO A 286 -12.47 -6.01 -15.53
C PRO A 286 -12.68 -5.38 -14.15
N LEU A 287 -13.05 -4.09 -14.15
CA LEU A 287 -13.49 -3.39 -12.96
C LEU A 287 -14.77 -4.01 -12.40
N SER A 288 -14.80 -4.28 -11.09
CA SER A 288 -16.05 -4.52 -10.34
C SER A 288 -16.60 -3.22 -9.74
N ARG A 289 -15.71 -2.29 -9.39
CA ARG A 289 -16.02 -0.98 -8.82
C ARG A 289 -14.82 -0.05 -9.01
N LEU A 290 -15.07 1.26 -9.04
CA LEU A 290 -14.02 2.27 -9.05
C LEU A 290 -14.36 3.39 -8.09
N ARG A 291 -13.37 3.78 -7.28
CA ARG A 291 -13.39 4.92 -6.37
C ARG A 291 -12.18 5.81 -6.62
N TYR A 292 -12.21 7.00 -6.03
CA TYR A 292 -11.08 7.91 -6.01
C TYR A 292 -10.97 8.58 -4.65
N TRP A 293 -9.81 8.52 -4.05
CA TRP A 293 -9.50 9.23 -2.82
C TRP A 293 -8.22 10.05 -3.00
N SER A 294 -8.15 11.20 -2.35
CA SER A 294 -6.97 12.05 -2.40
C SER A 294 -6.89 12.93 -1.16
N ARG A 295 -5.66 13.15 -0.72
CA ARG A 295 -5.28 14.22 0.21
C ARG A 295 -4.27 15.13 -0.46
N ASN A 296 -3.84 16.20 0.24
CA ASN A 296 -2.89 17.15 -0.32
C ASN A 296 -1.58 16.52 -0.82
N THR A 297 -1.12 15.45 -0.19
CA THR A 297 0.17 14.79 -0.48
C THR A 297 0.06 13.51 -1.30
N THR A 298 -1.14 13.04 -1.64
CA THR A 298 -1.31 11.78 -2.39
C THR A 298 -2.62 11.76 -3.17
N TYR A 299 -2.67 11.02 -4.26
CA TYR A 299 -3.82 10.89 -5.15
C TYR A 299 -3.97 9.43 -5.56
N CYS A 300 -5.13 8.85 -5.23
CA CYS A 300 -5.37 7.42 -5.21
C CYS A 300 -6.60 7.03 -6.04
N PRO A 301 -6.48 6.70 -7.32
CA PRO A 301 -7.49 5.87 -7.97
C PRO A 301 -7.56 4.51 -7.26
N GLU A 302 -8.76 4.05 -6.93
CA GLU A 302 -9.03 2.81 -6.20
C GLU A 302 -9.87 1.87 -7.06
N PRO A 303 -9.26 1.19 -8.06
CA PRO A 303 -9.96 0.23 -8.90
C PRO A 303 -10.07 -1.13 -8.23
N TYR A 304 -11.28 -1.70 -8.22
CA TYR A 304 -11.62 -2.99 -7.64
C TYR A 304 -11.79 -4.05 -8.73
N ILE A 305 -11.42 -5.27 -8.41
CA ILE A 305 -11.77 -6.48 -9.17
C ILE A 305 -12.44 -7.50 -8.25
N ALA A 306 -13.34 -8.32 -8.81
CA ALA A 306 -13.93 -9.43 -8.09
C ALA A 306 -12.99 -10.66 -8.12
N VAL A 307 -12.79 -11.27 -6.96
CA VAL A 307 -12.00 -12.49 -6.76
C VAL A 307 -12.91 -13.62 -6.33
N PHE A 308 -12.82 -14.75 -7.03
CA PHE A 308 -13.66 -15.91 -6.76
C PHE A 308 -12.86 -17.20 -6.92
N ALA A 309 -12.73 -17.97 -5.83
CA ALA A 309 -12.05 -19.26 -5.83
C ALA A 309 -12.86 -20.31 -5.03
N GLU A 310 -13.44 -21.30 -5.73
CA GLU A 310 -14.07 -22.46 -5.12
C GLU A 310 -13.03 -23.35 -4.42
N PRO A 311 -13.43 -24.24 -3.48
CA PRO A 311 -12.54 -25.22 -2.89
C PRO A 311 -11.72 -26.00 -3.93
N GLY A 312 -10.40 -26.03 -3.76
CA GLY A 312 -9.45 -26.67 -4.67
C GLY A 312 -9.14 -25.89 -5.95
N LYS A 313 -9.78 -24.72 -6.20
CA LYS A 313 -9.54 -23.87 -7.37
C LYS A 313 -8.58 -22.73 -7.05
N GLU A 314 -8.04 -22.17 -8.11
CA GLU A 314 -7.09 -21.05 -8.08
C GLU A 314 -7.66 -19.89 -8.91
N PHE A 315 -7.49 -18.67 -8.41
CA PHE A 315 -7.79 -17.43 -9.13
C PHE A 315 -6.51 -16.61 -9.28
N THR A 316 -6.22 -16.17 -10.49
CA THR A 316 -5.01 -15.39 -10.83
C THR A 316 -5.37 -14.06 -11.44
N TRP A 317 -4.55 -13.03 -11.18
CA TRP A 317 -4.65 -11.72 -11.83
C TRP A 317 -3.31 -11.01 -11.84
N GLU A 318 -3.16 -10.05 -12.74
CA GLU A 318 -1.94 -9.25 -12.90
C GLU A 318 -2.27 -7.78 -13.02
N TYR A 319 -1.52 -6.94 -12.29
CA TYR A 319 -1.46 -5.50 -12.51
C TYR A 319 -0.15 -5.13 -13.18
N THR A 320 -0.20 -4.20 -14.13
CA THR A 320 0.95 -3.63 -14.82
C THR A 320 1.00 -2.12 -14.61
N TYR A 321 2.12 -1.64 -14.09
CA TYR A 321 2.44 -0.22 -13.90
C TYR A 321 3.55 0.15 -14.86
N THR A 322 3.27 1.05 -15.81
CA THR A 322 4.26 1.56 -16.77
C THR A 322 4.57 3.01 -16.44
N PHE A 323 5.84 3.30 -16.21
CA PHE A 323 6.34 4.65 -15.89
C PHE A 323 6.83 5.32 -17.14
N TYR A 324 6.54 6.62 -17.34
CA TYR A 324 6.93 7.34 -18.52
C TYR A 324 7.13 8.83 -18.28
N THR A 325 7.88 9.46 -19.21
CA THR A 325 8.10 10.90 -19.29
C THR A 325 7.82 11.37 -20.72
N TRP A 326 7.49 12.65 -20.94
CA TRP A 326 7.23 13.22 -22.27
C TRP A 326 7.75 14.64 -22.45
#